data_9408b0cd9b01a262b31c7c1dcc25ea2d
#
_entry.id   9408b0cd9b01a262b31c7c1dcc25ea2d
#
_cell.length_a   1.000
_cell.length_b   1.000
_cell.length_c   1.000
_cell.angle_alpha   90.00
_cell.angle_beta   90.00
_cell.angle_gamma   90.00
#
_symmetry.space_group_name_H-M   'P 1'
#
loop_
_entity.id
_entity.type
_entity.pdbx_description
1 polymer ?
#
loop_
_entity_poly.entity_id
_entity_poly.type
_entity_poly.pdbx_seq_one_letter_code
_entity_poly.pdbx_strand_id
1 'polypeptide(L)'
;MVCDVSEPSLPEALRQILFGEVLSGLPVFCLERWQSLHETSARVLLSDSGVHPLSIAELSDYGLSLDQLSRVELGYGWTKGSPKLRERISKIYGGSVGPENVLVTNGSAEANLLTVLGLVRSSDLVLVDVPNYMQIPGLLKWLGARVIFLRRNPPDWSFPIDDAISLMRQHKPKAMFVNDPNNPTGTYMTGRELEELSYEAEKTGTTLVFDEVYWGSELQEPRPSVLEIASSGQAVSVSGLSKVYGLPGLRVGWVAGSEKLISRLWSLKDYTTIAPSILSDHIASVMLERDNVKRLRERAKSIVRGNLEILEGAYSEAGDLFEVVWPSAGAYFLARIPWSDDTLMIAHELFREYGVLVNPGECFEIPGYLRVGLGQQPTQFRDSLRTLVNGLEGIREKTSW
;
A
#
# COMPACT_ATOMS: atom_id res chain seq x y z
N MET A 1 19.67 28.23 38.40
CA MET A 1 19.06 26.89 38.22
C MET A 1 18.38 26.90 36.84
N VAL A 2 19.09 26.38 35.87
CA VAL A 2 18.53 26.19 34.53
C VAL A 2 17.69 24.94 34.62
N CYS A 3 16.37 25.07 34.50
CA CYS A 3 15.50 23.93 34.29
C CYS A 3 15.83 23.34 32.96
N ASP A 4 16.54 22.23 32.95
CA ASP A 4 16.72 21.36 31.80
C ASP A 4 15.36 20.73 31.51
N VAL A 5 14.59 21.37 30.63
CA VAL A 5 13.36 20.79 30.09
C VAL A 5 13.83 19.86 28.98
N SER A 6 14.23 18.63 29.38
CA SER A 6 14.47 17.57 28.42
C SER A 6 13.21 17.41 27.55
N GLU A 7 13.38 17.53 26.23
CA GLU A 7 12.33 17.20 25.27
C GLU A 7 11.69 15.87 25.65
N PRO A 8 10.35 15.73 25.61
CA PRO A 8 9.69 14.50 25.98
C PRO A 8 10.12 13.41 24.98
N SER A 9 11.05 12.56 25.39
CA SER A 9 11.52 11.45 24.56
C SER A 9 10.44 10.37 24.45
N LEU A 10 10.26 9.83 23.24
CA LEU A 10 9.40 8.66 23.03
C LEU A 10 9.81 7.55 24.01
N PRO A 11 8.87 6.89 24.71
CA PRO A 11 9.21 5.84 25.66
C PRO A 11 10.11 4.79 24.98
N GLU A 12 11.25 4.47 25.59
CA GLU A 12 12.25 3.52 25.06
C GLU A 12 11.60 2.17 24.69
N ALA A 13 10.63 1.72 25.52
CA ALA A 13 9.88 0.51 25.25
C ALA A 13 9.12 0.57 23.90
N LEU A 14 8.55 1.73 23.54
CA LEU A 14 7.84 1.89 22.27
C LEU A 14 8.82 1.88 21.10
N ARG A 15 9.99 2.51 21.22
CA ARG A 15 11.05 2.44 20.20
C ARG A 15 11.50 1.01 19.96
N GLN A 16 11.73 0.21 20.99
CA GLN A 16 12.09 -1.21 20.88
C GLN A 16 10.99 -2.03 20.19
N ILE A 17 9.71 -1.75 20.50
CA ILE A 17 8.56 -2.43 19.88
C ILE A 17 8.45 -2.10 18.39
N LEU A 18 8.81 -0.89 17.97
CA LEU A 18 8.64 -0.43 16.58
C LEU A 18 9.85 -0.73 15.68
N PHE A 19 11.07 -0.73 16.24
CA PHE A 19 12.31 -0.81 15.46
C PHE A 19 13.21 -2.00 15.85
N GLY A 20 12.71 -2.93 16.65
CA GLY A 20 13.43 -4.16 17.00
C GLY A 20 13.44 -5.20 15.88
N GLU A 21 13.80 -6.43 16.26
CA GLU A 21 13.73 -7.60 15.38
C GLU A 21 12.67 -8.60 15.88
N VAL A 22 11.94 -9.20 14.95
CA VAL A 22 10.98 -10.29 15.23
C VAL A 22 11.68 -11.64 15.26
N LEU A 23 12.58 -11.85 14.29
CA LEU A 23 13.46 -13.00 14.15
C LEU A 23 14.85 -12.48 13.76
N SER A 24 15.89 -13.31 13.90
CA SER A 24 17.22 -12.92 13.46
C SER A 24 17.20 -12.42 12.00
N GLY A 25 17.49 -11.13 11.80
CA GLY A 25 17.52 -10.47 10.51
C GLY A 25 16.14 -10.03 9.97
N LEU A 26 15.00 -10.40 10.60
CA LEU A 26 13.68 -9.91 10.23
C LEU A 26 13.31 -8.71 11.11
N PRO A 27 13.32 -7.47 10.59
CA PRO A 27 12.94 -6.31 11.38
C PRO A 27 11.47 -6.33 11.74
N VAL A 28 11.11 -5.64 12.83
CA VAL A 28 9.70 -5.30 13.09
C VAL A 28 9.20 -4.47 11.92
N PHE A 29 8.01 -4.77 11.43
CA PHE A 29 7.35 -3.96 10.43
C PHE A 29 6.69 -2.76 11.11
N CYS A 30 7.43 -1.67 11.21
CA CYS A 30 7.07 -0.48 11.98
C CYS A 30 5.64 0.00 11.72
N LEU A 31 5.27 0.20 10.46
CA LEU A 31 3.95 0.70 10.06
C LEU A 31 2.80 -0.16 10.60
N GLU A 32 2.85 -1.47 10.35
CA GLU A 32 1.80 -2.38 10.78
C GLU A 32 1.79 -2.54 12.30
N ARG A 33 2.97 -2.53 12.95
CA ARG A 33 3.05 -2.59 14.40
C ARG A 33 2.49 -1.33 15.04
N TRP A 34 2.80 -0.14 14.50
CA TRP A 34 2.25 1.13 14.93
C TRP A 34 0.71 1.13 14.85
N GLN A 35 0.15 0.74 13.72
CA GLN A 35 -1.29 0.65 13.54
C GLN A 35 -1.93 -0.35 14.51
N SER A 36 -1.40 -1.58 14.58
CA SER A 36 -1.94 -2.64 15.45
C SER A 36 -1.97 -2.26 16.94
N LEU A 37 -1.05 -1.41 17.41
CA LEU A 37 -1.02 -0.94 18.79
C LEU A 37 -2.10 0.10 19.08
N HIS A 38 -2.55 0.86 18.09
CA HIS A 38 -3.31 2.08 18.31
C HIS A 38 -4.67 2.15 17.61
N GLU A 39 -4.87 1.43 16.48
CA GLU A 39 -6.07 1.60 15.63
C GLU A 39 -7.39 1.31 16.34
N THR A 40 -7.42 0.33 17.26
CA THR A 40 -8.64 -0.06 17.98
C THR A 40 -9.03 0.92 19.10
N SER A 41 -8.13 1.80 19.50
CA SER A 41 -8.34 2.79 20.58
C SER A 41 -8.33 4.24 20.07
N ALA A 42 -7.99 4.46 18.80
CA ALA A 42 -8.03 5.78 18.19
C ALA A 42 -9.47 6.30 18.06
N ARG A 43 -9.69 7.59 18.37
CA ARG A 43 -10.97 8.27 18.17
C ARG A 43 -11.11 8.79 16.75
N VAL A 44 -10.00 9.18 16.15
CA VAL A 44 -9.89 9.71 14.78
C VAL A 44 -8.86 8.87 14.03
N LEU A 45 -9.31 8.08 13.06
CA LEU A 45 -8.49 7.15 12.31
C LEU A 45 -8.09 7.77 10.95
N LEU A 46 -6.96 8.45 10.90
CA LEU A 46 -6.34 9.01 9.69
C LEU A 46 -5.09 8.24 9.24
N SER A 47 -4.85 7.06 9.81
CA SER A 47 -3.74 6.18 9.43
C SER A 47 -4.07 5.25 8.25
N ASP A 48 -5.35 5.07 7.91
CA ASP A 48 -5.76 4.18 6.83
C ASP A 48 -5.33 4.72 5.46
N SER A 49 -4.95 3.82 4.56
CA SER A 49 -4.52 4.16 3.20
C SER A 49 -5.49 3.66 2.11
N GLY A 50 -6.61 3.09 2.52
CA GLY A 50 -7.72 2.70 1.65
C GLY A 50 -8.88 3.68 1.74
N VAL A 51 -9.86 3.51 0.85
CA VAL A 51 -11.11 4.26 0.94
C VAL A 51 -12.08 3.62 1.92
N HIS A 52 -13.02 4.41 2.44
CA HIS A 52 -14.06 3.97 3.37
C HIS A 52 -14.68 2.63 2.94
N PRO A 53 -14.65 1.62 3.81
CA PRO A 53 -15.10 0.29 3.45
C PRO A 53 -16.62 0.24 3.21
N LEU A 54 -17.03 -0.67 2.32
CA LEU A 54 -18.42 -0.99 2.09
C LEU A 54 -18.90 -2.00 3.13
N SER A 55 -20.11 -1.83 3.62
CA SER A 55 -20.85 -2.82 4.41
C SER A 55 -21.40 -3.93 3.52
N ILE A 56 -21.68 -5.11 4.11
CA ILE A 56 -22.32 -6.22 3.37
C ILE A 56 -23.66 -5.78 2.75
N ALA A 57 -24.41 -4.92 3.42
CA ALA A 57 -25.68 -4.40 2.90
C ALA A 57 -25.50 -3.60 1.61
N GLU A 58 -24.47 -2.73 1.55
CA GLU A 58 -24.16 -1.94 0.35
C GLU A 58 -23.67 -2.80 -0.82
N LEU A 59 -23.14 -4.02 -0.57
CA LEU A 59 -22.72 -4.91 -1.65
C LEU A 59 -23.90 -5.42 -2.50
N SER A 60 -25.13 -5.33 -1.99
CA SER A 60 -26.33 -5.65 -2.78
C SER A 60 -26.50 -4.73 -3.99
N ASP A 61 -26.07 -3.46 -3.89
CA ASP A 61 -26.10 -2.49 -4.99
C ASP A 61 -25.16 -2.87 -6.14
N TYR A 62 -24.21 -3.76 -5.85
CA TYR A 62 -23.27 -4.34 -6.80
C TYR A 62 -23.68 -5.76 -7.25
N GLY A 63 -24.89 -6.19 -6.91
CA GLY A 63 -25.45 -7.47 -7.34
C GLY A 63 -25.09 -8.66 -6.44
N LEU A 64 -24.57 -8.43 -5.21
CA LEU A 64 -24.41 -9.51 -4.24
C LEU A 64 -25.80 -9.94 -3.72
N SER A 65 -26.14 -11.22 -3.93
CA SER A 65 -27.35 -11.81 -3.36
C SER A 65 -27.07 -12.38 -1.97
N LEU A 66 -27.71 -11.82 -0.94
CA LEU A 66 -27.61 -12.34 0.43
C LEU A 66 -28.19 -13.75 0.54
N ASP A 67 -29.24 -14.07 -0.23
CA ASP A 67 -29.81 -15.42 -0.29
C ASP A 67 -28.79 -16.43 -0.86
N GLN A 68 -28.09 -16.10 -1.94
CA GLN A 68 -27.00 -16.93 -2.46
C GLN A 68 -25.85 -17.07 -1.47
N LEU A 69 -25.48 -15.99 -0.81
CA LEU A 69 -24.41 -16.01 0.19
C LEU A 69 -24.77 -16.91 1.39
N SER A 70 -26.03 -16.91 1.83
CA SER A 70 -26.50 -17.76 2.94
C SER A 70 -26.45 -19.27 2.64
N ARG A 71 -26.34 -19.65 1.36
CA ARG A 71 -26.27 -21.04 0.90
C ARG A 71 -24.83 -21.52 0.66
N VAL A 72 -23.84 -20.67 0.85
CA VAL A 72 -22.43 -21.04 0.68
C VAL A 72 -22.04 -22.00 1.80
N GLU A 73 -21.65 -23.21 1.45
CA GLU A 73 -21.10 -24.20 2.38
C GLU A 73 -19.69 -23.78 2.82
N LEU A 74 -19.42 -23.79 4.12
CA LEU A 74 -18.18 -23.33 4.73
C LEU A 74 -17.07 -24.42 4.69
N GLY A 75 -16.95 -25.12 3.58
CA GLY A 75 -15.87 -26.08 3.33
C GLY A 75 -14.60 -25.42 2.79
N TYR A 76 -13.59 -26.23 2.51
CA TYR A 76 -12.41 -25.76 1.78
C TYR A 76 -12.78 -25.42 0.33
N GLY A 77 -12.42 -24.21 -0.09
CA GLY A 77 -12.56 -23.75 -1.47
C GLY A 77 -11.39 -24.17 -2.36
N TRP A 78 -11.29 -23.53 -3.51
CA TRP A 78 -10.19 -23.69 -4.44
C TRP A 78 -8.90 -23.07 -3.89
N THR A 79 -7.84 -23.83 -3.74
CA THR A 79 -6.58 -23.38 -3.15
C THR A 79 -5.89 -22.28 -3.96
N LYS A 80 -6.06 -22.27 -5.29
CA LYS A 80 -5.65 -21.16 -6.18
C LYS A 80 -6.64 -19.96 -6.20
N GLY A 81 -7.80 -20.08 -5.57
CA GLY A 81 -8.98 -19.25 -5.82
C GLY A 81 -9.91 -19.89 -6.86
N SER A 82 -11.22 -19.61 -6.78
CA SER A 82 -12.19 -20.20 -7.68
C SER A 82 -11.92 -19.86 -9.16
N PRO A 83 -12.26 -20.75 -10.10
CA PRO A 83 -12.12 -20.45 -11.53
C PRO A 83 -12.82 -19.15 -11.94
N LYS A 84 -14.00 -18.88 -11.35
CA LYS A 84 -14.76 -17.63 -11.61
C LYS A 84 -13.99 -16.42 -11.12
N LEU A 85 -13.44 -16.44 -9.91
CA LEU A 85 -12.69 -15.31 -9.35
C LEU A 85 -11.41 -15.06 -10.16
N ARG A 86 -10.65 -16.10 -10.49
CA ARG A 86 -9.42 -15.98 -11.31
C ARG A 86 -9.71 -15.43 -12.71
N GLU A 87 -10.84 -15.84 -13.32
CA GLU A 87 -11.30 -15.29 -14.60
C GLU A 87 -11.63 -13.79 -14.48
N ARG A 88 -12.30 -13.37 -13.38
CA ARG A 88 -12.61 -11.95 -13.14
C ARG A 88 -11.34 -11.12 -12.96
N ILE A 89 -10.39 -11.64 -12.18
CA ILE A 89 -9.09 -10.98 -11.98
C ILE A 89 -8.32 -10.87 -13.31
N SER A 90 -8.26 -11.92 -14.12
CA SER A 90 -7.56 -11.87 -15.41
C SER A 90 -8.15 -10.80 -16.36
N LYS A 91 -9.45 -10.59 -16.32
CA LYS A 91 -10.14 -9.57 -17.13
C LYS A 91 -9.81 -8.13 -16.74
N ILE A 92 -9.37 -7.89 -15.50
CA ILE A 92 -8.93 -6.55 -15.06
C ILE A 92 -7.69 -6.11 -15.86
N TYR A 93 -6.84 -7.05 -16.26
CA TYR A 93 -5.61 -6.82 -17.01
C TYR A 93 -5.83 -6.83 -18.55
N GLY A 94 -7.03 -6.52 -19.03
CA GLY A 94 -7.29 -6.34 -20.45
C GLY A 94 -7.09 -7.58 -21.33
N GLY A 95 -6.91 -8.77 -20.76
CA GLY A 95 -6.64 -10.01 -21.48
C GLY A 95 -5.14 -10.34 -21.64
N SER A 96 -4.24 -9.54 -21.05
CA SER A 96 -2.79 -9.79 -21.07
C SER A 96 -2.40 -11.08 -20.33
N VAL A 97 -3.24 -11.55 -19.42
CA VAL A 97 -3.06 -12.78 -18.65
C VAL A 97 -4.36 -13.59 -18.62
N GLY A 98 -4.23 -14.93 -18.61
CA GLY A 98 -5.36 -15.84 -18.43
C GLY A 98 -5.62 -16.21 -16.96
N PRO A 99 -6.71 -16.97 -16.67
CA PRO A 99 -7.01 -17.41 -15.31
C PRO A 99 -5.91 -18.27 -14.68
N GLU A 100 -5.13 -19.01 -15.47
CA GLU A 100 -4.02 -19.83 -14.96
C GLU A 100 -2.79 -19.01 -14.53
N ASN A 101 -2.76 -17.76 -14.95
CA ASN A 101 -1.75 -16.77 -14.56
C ASN A 101 -2.07 -16.07 -13.24
N VAL A 102 -3.11 -16.48 -12.50
CA VAL A 102 -3.59 -15.83 -11.28
C VAL A 102 -3.57 -16.80 -10.10
N LEU A 103 -3.00 -16.34 -8.98
CA LEU A 103 -3.09 -16.97 -7.67
C LEU A 103 -3.78 -16.01 -6.69
N VAL A 104 -4.91 -16.41 -6.15
CA VAL A 104 -5.63 -15.67 -5.11
C VAL A 104 -4.98 -15.93 -3.75
N THR A 105 -4.83 -14.86 -2.96
CA THR A 105 -4.17 -14.86 -1.65
C THR A 105 -5.05 -14.22 -0.58
N ASN A 106 -4.72 -14.43 0.68
CA ASN A 106 -5.40 -13.78 1.80
C ASN A 106 -4.84 -12.36 2.03
N GLY A 107 -5.21 -11.46 1.14
CA GLY A 107 -4.70 -10.09 1.03
C GLY A 107 -3.39 -10.01 0.25
N SER A 108 -3.04 -8.79 -0.16
CA SER A 108 -1.81 -8.49 -0.88
C SER A 108 -0.54 -8.72 -0.03
N ALA A 109 -0.66 -8.67 1.30
CA ALA A 109 0.47 -8.97 2.18
C ALA A 109 0.96 -10.42 2.03
N GLU A 110 0.05 -11.41 1.90
CA GLU A 110 0.44 -12.78 1.55
C GLU A 110 0.99 -12.85 0.12
N ALA A 111 0.39 -12.13 -0.82
CA ALA A 111 0.87 -12.08 -2.20
C ALA A 111 2.33 -11.59 -2.28
N ASN A 112 2.66 -10.51 -1.57
CA ASN A 112 4.02 -9.98 -1.46
C ASN A 112 4.98 -11.00 -0.83
N LEU A 113 4.58 -11.62 0.30
CA LEU A 113 5.39 -12.65 0.97
C LEU A 113 5.72 -13.79 0.01
N LEU A 114 4.70 -14.37 -0.62
CA LEU A 114 4.88 -15.49 -1.55
C LEU A 114 5.75 -15.09 -2.75
N THR A 115 5.56 -13.88 -3.29
CA THR A 115 6.32 -13.39 -4.44
C THR A 115 7.79 -13.23 -4.10
N VAL A 116 8.12 -12.63 -2.95
CA VAL A 116 9.51 -12.51 -2.49
C VAL A 116 10.14 -13.89 -2.29
N LEU A 117 9.48 -14.78 -1.54
CA LEU A 117 9.98 -16.15 -1.30
C LEU A 117 10.09 -16.99 -2.59
N GLY A 118 9.21 -16.75 -3.55
CA GLY A 118 9.17 -17.46 -4.82
C GLY A 118 10.23 -17.00 -5.83
N LEU A 119 10.64 -15.75 -5.81
CA LEU A 119 11.54 -15.17 -6.80
C LEU A 119 12.98 -15.03 -6.30
N VAL A 120 13.17 -14.68 -5.03
CA VAL A 120 14.46 -14.25 -4.48
C VAL A 120 15.06 -15.33 -3.59
N ARG A 121 16.38 -15.47 -3.68
CA ARG A 121 17.20 -16.33 -2.82
C ARG A 121 18.23 -15.48 -2.10
N SER A 122 18.83 -16.04 -1.05
CA SER A 122 20.00 -15.43 -0.41
C SER A 122 21.06 -15.05 -1.44
N SER A 123 21.64 -13.87 -1.27
CA SER A 123 22.66 -13.27 -2.15
C SER A 123 22.20 -12.83 -3.55
N ASP A 124 20.96 -13.06 -3.96
CA ASP A 124 20.44 -12.44 -5.20
C ASP A 124 20.49 -10.91 -5.08
N LEU A 125 20.85 -10.25 -6.17
CA LEU A 125 20.78 -8.79 -6.26
C LEU A 125 19.40 -8.39 -6.72
N VAL A 126 18.78 -7.46 -5.99
CA VAL A 126 17.46 -6.90 -6.29
C VAL A 126 17.46 -5.39 -6.16
N LEU A 127 16.62 -4.73 -6.94
CA LEU A 127 16.32 -3.30 -6.80
C LEU A 127 14.98 -3.14 -6.09
N VAL A 128 14.87 -2.11 -5.24
CA VAL A 128 13.61 -1.79 -4.53
C VAL A 128 13.45 -0.28 -4.47
N ASP A 129 12.28 0.25 -4.85
CA ASP A 129 12.00 1.67 -4.64
C ASP A 129 11.69 1.98 -3.17
N VAL A 130 12.12 3.14 -2.72
CA VAL A 130 11.83 3.67 -1.38
C VAL A 130 11.59 5.19 -1.48
N PRO A 131 10.74 5.76 -0.61
CA PRO A 131 9.96 5.09 0.44
C PRO A 131 8.93 4.11 -0.12
N ASN A 132 8.58 3.10 0.67
CA ASN A 132 7.70 2.03 0.27
C ASN A 132 6.89 1.49 1.47
N TYR A 133 5.93 0.61 1.18
CA TYR A 133 5.35 -0.29 2.16
C TYR A 133 6.39 -1.31 2.60
N MET A 134 7.04 -1.08 3.74
CA MET A 134 8.32 -1.67 4.15
C MET A 134 8.31 -3.20 4.36
N GLN A 135 7.24 -3.90 4.02
CA GLN A 135 7.17 -5.37 4.03
C GLN A 135 8.21 -6.00 3.11
N ILE A 136 8.30 -5.52 1.87
CA ILE A 136 9.21 -6.08 0.86
C ILE A 136 10.68 -5.87 1.26
N PRO A 137 11.13 -4.65 1.60
CA PRO A 137 12.48 -4.42 2.11
C PRO A 137 12.84 -5.30 3.31
N GLY A 138 11.90 -5.44 4.28
CA GLY A 138 12.10 -6.28 5.46
C GLY A 138 12.29 -7.76 5.13
N LEU A 139 11.45 -8.31 4.24
CA LEU A 139 11.55 -9.70 3.78
C LEU A 139 12.85 -9.97 3.01
N LEU A 140 13.25 -9.05 2.13
CA LEU A 140 14.49 -9.18 1.35
C LEU A 140 15.73 -9.15 2.25
N LYS A 141 15.73 -8.27 3.26
CA LYS A 141 16.78 -8.24 4.30
C LYS A 141 16.86 -9.56 5.04
N TRP A 142 15.71 -10.07 5.47
CA TRP A 142 15.63 -11.35 6.18
C TRP A 142 16.13 -12.54 5.36
N LEU A 143 15.83 -12.56 4.06
CA LEU A 143 16.33 -13.59 3.14
C LEU A 143 17.85 -13.49 2.85
N GLY A 144 18.51 -12.40 3.25
CA GLY A 144 19.91 -12.15 2.93
C GLY A 144 20.14 -11.78 1.45
N ALA A 145 19.17 -11.16 0.81
CA ALA A 145 19.34 -10.61 -0.53
C ALA A 145 20.24 -9.36 -0.49
N ARG A 146 20.94 -9.09 -1.58
CA ARG A 146 21.66 -7.83 -1.79
C ARG A 146 20.70 -6.82 -2.40
N VAL A 147 20.34 -5.80 -1.61
CA VAL A 147 19.36 -4.80 -2.03
C VAL A 147 20.04 -3.50 -2.42
N ILE A 148 19.71 -2.96 -3.59
CA ILE A 148 20.01 -1.57 -3.97
C ILE A 148 18.70 -0.80 -3.94
N PHE A 149 18.65 0.27 -3.17
CA PHE A 149 17.47 1.11 -3.04
C PHE A 149 17.43 2.19 -4.13
N LEU A 150 16.31 2.28 -4.83
CA LEU A 150 15.95 3.34 -5.74
C LEU A 150 15.18 4.41 -4.96
N ARG A 151 15.81 5.53 -4.66
CA ARG A 151 15.21 6.54 -3.79
C ARG A 151 14.38 7.54 -4.59
N ARG A 152 13.09 7.63 -4.25
CA ARG A 152 12.24 8.76 -4.64
C ARG A 152 12.60 9.94 -3.74
N ASN A 153 12.83 11.11 -4.31
CA ASN A 153 13.29 12.27 -3.57
C ASN A 153 12.29 13.43 -3.66
N PRO A 154 12.15 14.24 -2.58
CA PRO A 154 11.40 15.47 -2.67
C PRO A 154 12.03 16.43 -3.69
N PRO A 155 11.26 17.41 -4.24
CA PRO A 155 9.88 17.69 -3.83
C PRO A 155 8.80 16.87 -4.54
N ASP A 156 9.10 16.27 -5.69
CA ASP A 156 8.12 15.62 -6.57
C ASP A 156 7.89 14.12 -6.28
N TRP A 157 8.82 13.49 -5.59
CA TRP A 157 8.77 12.07 -5.25
C TRP A 157 8.60 11.14 -6.47
N SER A 158 9.02 11.58 -7.64
CA SER A 158 8.97 10.79 -8.86
C SER A 158 9.82 9.52 -8.76
N PHE A 159 9.46 8.50 -9.54
CA PHE A 159 10.28 7.30 -9.65
C PHE A 159 11.58 7.62 -10.40
N PRO A 160 12.77 7.23 -9.89
CA PRO A 160 14.06 7.54 -10.50
C PRO A 160 14.34 6.59 -11.69
N ILE A 161 13.65 6.81 -12.80
CA ILE A 161 13.66 5.92 -13.98
C ILE A 161 15.04 5.76 -14.59
N ASP A 162 15.81 6.85 -14.72
CA ASP A 162 17.15 6.83 -15.31
C ASP A 162 18.13 6.01 -14.45
N ASP A 163 18.06 6.16 -13.12
CA ASP A 163 18.86 5.38 -12.19
C ASP A 163 18.49 3.90 -12.25
N ALA A 164 17.18 3.59 -12.31
CA ALA A 164 16.71 2.23 -12.42
C ALA A 164 17.23 1.54 -13.68
N ILE A 165 17.13 2.20 -14.84
CA ILE A 165 17.65 1.72 -16.13
C ILE A 165 19.18 1.54 -16.06
N SER A 166 19.89 2.51 -15.53
CA SER A 166 21.35 2.45 -15.39
C SER A 166 21.79 1.27 -14.52
N LEU A 167 21.16 1.08 -13.37
CA LEU A 167 21.44 -0.02 -12.44
C LEU A 167 21.07 -1.39 -13.03
N MET A 168 19.98 -1.50 -13.78
CA MET A 168 19.62 -2.73 -14.50
C MET A 168 20.68 -3.11 -15.53
N ARG A 169 21.19 -2.15 -16.32
CA ARG A 169 22.27 -2.36 -17.31
C ARG A 169 23.54 -2.81 -16.66
N GLN A 170 23.93 -2.12 -15.58
CA GLN A 170 25.22 -2.36 -14.90
C GLN A 170 25.22 -3.69 -14.14
N HIS A 171 24.13 -4.02 -13.46
CA HIS A 171 24.13 -5.09 -12.47
C HIS A 171 23.27 -6.31 -12.83
N LYS A 172 22.37 -6.19 -13.80
CA LYS A 172 21.44 -7.24 -14.22
C LYS A 172 20.77 -7.92 -13.01
N PRO A 173 20.04 -7.17 -12.16
CA PRO A 173 19.45 -7.70 -10.93
C PRO A 173 18.45 -8.80 -11.24
N LYS A 174 18.26 -9.71 -10.29
CA LYS A 174 17.29 -10.81 -10.38
C LYS A 174 15.86 -10.29 -10.54
N ALA A 175 15.51 -9.26 -9.77
CA ALA A 175 14.21 -8.63 -9.78
C ALA A 175 14.31 -7.16 -9.37
N MET A 176 13.30 -6.39 -9.76
CA MET A 176 13.03 -5.05 -9.26
C MET A 176 11.64 -5.03 -8.68
N PHE A 177 11.53 -4.62 -7.41
CA PHE A 177 10.26 -4.48 -6.68
C PHE A 177 9.88 -3.02 -6.62
N VAL A 178 8.68 -2.70 -7.06
CA VAL A 178 8.17 -1.32 -7.14
C VAL A 178 6.76 -1.28 -6.57
N ASN A 179 6.45 -0.30 -5.73
CA ASN A 179 5.09 0.01 -5.34
C ASN A 179 4.58 1.19 -6.18
N ASP A 180 3.65 0.92 -7.09
CA ASP A 180 3.16 1.94 -8.02
C ASP A 180 1.69 1.71 -8.40
N PRO A 181 0.80 2.68 -8.11
CA PRO A 181 1.05 3.95 -7.43
C PRO A 181 1.66 3.80 -6.03
N ASN A 182 2.54 4.74 -5.66
CA ASN A 182 3.42 4.58 -4.50
C ASN A 182 2.75 4.97 -3.18
N ASN A 183 2.88 4.11 -2.19
CA ASN A 183 2.63 4.43 -0.78
C ASN A 183 3.99 4.62 -0.08
N PRO A 184 4.30 5.80 0.49
CA PRO A 184 3.37 6.81 0.99
C PRO A 184 3.21 8.08 0.13
N THR A 185 3.87 8.21 -1.02
CA THR A 185 3.99 9.50 -1.72
C THR A 185 2.77 9.88 -2.56
N GLY A 186 1.97 8.89 -2.99
CA GLY A 186 0.84 9.12 -3.88
C GLY A 186 1.23 9.43 -5.33
N THR A 187 2.50 9.26 -5.71
CA THR A 187 2.97 9.42 -7.09
C THR A 187 2.86 8.12 -7.88
N TYR A 188 2.90 8.20 -9.20
CA TYR A 188 2.90 7.02 -10.07
C TYR A 188 3.65 7.28 -11.37
N MET A 189 4.15 6.20 -11.99
CA MET A 189 4.79 6.24 -13.29
C MET A 189 3.78 6.37 -14.42
N THR A 190 4.13 7.14 -15.44
CA THR A 190 3.37 7.22 -16.69
C THR A 190 3.47 5.91 -17.49
N GLY A 191 2.54 5.69 -18.43
CA GLY A 191 2.63 4.55 -19.35
C GLY A 191 3.95 4.50 -20.12
N ARG A 192 4.50 5.66 -20.52
CA ARG A 192 5.78 5.76 -21.21
C ARG A 192 6.96 5.31 -20.33
N GLU A 193 7.01 5.73 -19.09
CA GLU A 193 8.05 5.30 -18.14
C GLU A 193 7.97 3.78 -17.88
N LEU A 194 6.76 3.23 -17.81
CA LEU A 194 6.56 1.78 -17.70
C LEU A 194 7.05 1.03 -18.95
N GLU A 195 6.82 1.57 -20.14
CA GLU A 195 7.33 1.02 -21.42
C GLU A 195 8.86 1.01 -21.46
N GLU A 196 9.50 2.13 -21.10
CA GLU A 196 10.96 2.27 -21.05
C GLU A 196 11.56 1.27 -20.05
N LEU A 197 10.96 1.15 -18.87
CA LEU A 197 11.40 0.22 -17.84
C LEU A 197 11.24 -1.24 -18.27
N SER A 198 10.09 -1.58 -18.86
CA SER A 198 9.79 -2.94 -19.34
C SER A 198 10.74 -3.37 -20.45
N TYR A 199 11.04 -2.47 -21.38
CA TYR A 199 12.01 -2.73 -22.44
C TYR A 199 13.41 -3.03 -21.89
N GLU A 200 13.86 -2.29 -20.91
CA GLU A 200 15.17 -2.52 -20.31
C GLU A 200 15.21 -3.79 -19.46
N ALA A 201 14.13 -4.07 -18.74
CA ALA A 201 13.98 -5.29 -17.95
C ALA A 201 14.06 -6.56 -18.83
N GLU A 202 13.44 -6.54 -20.02
CA GLU A 202 13.54 -7.63 -20.99
C GLU A 202 14.98 -7.86 -21.45
N LYS A 203 15.71 -6.79 -21.78
CA LYS A 203 17.11 -6.87 -22.23
C LYS A 203 18.07 -7.40 -21.14
N THR A 204 17.82 -7.05 -19.90
CA THR A 204 18.68 -7.42 -18.78
C THR A 204 18.29 -8.73 -18.12
N GLY A 205 17.11 -9.26 -18.44
CA GLY A 205 16.54 -10.45 -17.80
C GLY A 205 16.02 -10.18 -16.37
N THR A 206 15.78 -8.92 -16.03
CA THR A 206 15.26 -8.49 -14.72
C THR A 206 13.76 -8.74 -14.64
N THR A 207 13.28 -9.42 -13.59
CA THR A 207 11.85 -9.58 -13.34
C THR A 207 11.31 -8.31 -12.68
N LEU A 208 10.30 -7.67 -13.29
CA LEU A 208 9.58 -6.55 -12.71
C LEU A 208 8.48 -7.06 -11.78
N VAL A 209 8.47 -6.64 -10.53
CA VAL A 209 7.43 -6.96 -9.55
C VAL A 209 6.79 -5.67 -9.08
N PHE A 210 5.52 -5.48 -9.44
CA PHE A 210 4.76 -4.30 -9.09
C PHE A 210 3.71 -4.62 -8.03
N ASP A 211 3.80 -3.93 -6.90
CA ASP A 211 2.68 -3.85 -5.97
C ASP A 211 1.72 -2.76 -6.48
N GLU A 212 0.65 -3.20 -7.12
CA GLU A 212 -0.35 -2.40 -7.81
C GLU A 212 -1.66 -2.29 -7.00
N VAL A 213 -1.61 -2.39 -5.67
CA VAL A 213 -2.83 -2.30 -4.82
C VAL A 213 -3.57 -0.96 -4.97
N TYR A 214 -2.89 0.07 -5.44
CA TYR A 214 -3.47 1.40 -5.71
C TYR A 214 -3.77 1.65 -7.19
N TRP A 215 -3.48 0.72 -8.09
CA TRP A 215 -3.80 0.86 -9.51
C TRP A 215 -5.30 1.01 -9.76
N GLY A 216 -5.64 2.04 -10.52
CA GLY A 216 -7.00 2.48 -10.77
C GLY A 216 -7.48 3.59 -9.82
N SER A 217 -6.59 4.10 -8.94
CA SER A 217 -6.84 5.26 -8.09
C SER A 217 -6.27 6.57 -8.65
N GLU A 218 -5.63 6.56 -9.82
CA GLU A 218 -5.04 7.72 -10.45
C GLU A 218 -6.11 8.82 -10.60
N LEU A 219 -5.81 10.01 -10.11
CA LEU A 219 -6.74 11.15 -10.08
C LEU A 219 -6.75 11.92 -11.40
N GLN A 220 -5.69 11.80 -12.17
CA GLN A 220 -5.49 12.44 -13.47
C GLN A 220 -5.58 11.38 -14.58
N GLU A 221 -4.50 11.19 -15.32
CA GLU A 221 -4.47 10.24 -16.44
C GLU A 221 -4.35 8.79 -15.92
N PRO A 222 -5.19 7.88 -16.42
CA PRO A 222 -5.06 6.46 -16.08
C PRO A 222 -3.77 5.90 -16.67
N ARG A 223 -3.13 4.99 -15.95
CA ARG A 223 -2.00 4.23 -16.45
C ARG A 223 -2.37 2.76 -16.70
N PRO A 224 -1.68 2.07 -17.62
CA PRO A 224 -1.82 0.63 -17.77
C PRO A 224 -1.18 -0.11 -16.58
N SER A 225 -1.58 -1.37 -16.34
CA SER A 225 -0.82 -2.28 -15.48
C SER A 225 0.51 -2.65 -16.12
N VAL A 226 1.51 -3.00 -15.30
CA VAL A 226 2.78 -3.53 -15.80
C VAL A 226 2.56 -4.77 -16.69
N LEU A 227 1.53 -5.57 -16.42
CA LEU A 227 1.18 -6.77 -17.21
C LEU A 227 0.57 -6.46 -18.58
N GLU A 228 0.07 -5.25 -18.81
CA GLU A 228 -0.45 -4.82 -20.10
C GLU A 228 0.67 -4.32 -21.03
N ILE A 229 1.83 -3.99 -20.46
CA ILE A 229 3.00 -3.44 -21.19
C ILE A 229 4.11 -4.46 -21.35
N ALA A 230 4.48 -5.13 -20.25
CA ALA A 230 5.62 -6.04 -20.26
C ALA A 230 5.29 -7.34 -21.02
N SER A 231 6.28 -7.86 -21.77
CA SER A 231 6.17 -9.17 -22.38
C SER A 231 5.93 -10.26 -21.33
N SER A 232 5.18 -11.29 -21.70
CA SER A 232 4.80 -12.36 -20.80
C SER A 232 6.03 -13.05 -20.19
N GLY A 233 6.08 -13.13 -18.87
CA GLY A 233 7.15 -13.78 -18.12
C GLY A 233 8.17 -12.85 -17.47
N GLN A 234 8.18 -11.56 -17.83
CA GLN A 234 9.08 -10.56 -17.22
C GLN A 234 8.42 -9.70 -16.14
N ALA A 235 7.10 -9.75 -16.03
CA ALA A 235 6.39 -8.94 -15.05
C ALA A 235 5.50 -9.78 -14.13
N VAL A 236 5.32 -9.26 -12.93
CA VAL A 236 4.44 -9.76 -11.88
C VAL A 236 3.67 -8.58 -11.30
N SER A 237 2.36 -8.70 -11.23
CA SER A 237 1.51 -7.74 -10.52
C SER A 237 1.01 -8.38 -9.23
N VAL A 238 1.14 -7.65 -8.13
CA VAL A 238 0.48 -7.93 -6.86
C VAL A 238 -0.61 -6.90 -6.66
N SER A 239 -1.82 -7.33 -6.34
CA SER A 239 -2.93 -6.42 -6.08
C SER A 239 -3.94 -7.03 -5.11
N GLY A 240 -5.04 -6.32 -4.82
CA GLY A 240 -6.05 -6.80 -3.90
C GLY A 240 -7.24 -5.87 -3.74
N LEU A 241 -8.21 -6.29 -2.94
CA LEU A 241 -9.47 -5.57 -2.74
C LEU A 241 -9.43 -4.53 -1.62
N SER A 242 -8.33 -4.44 -0.86
CA SER A 242 -8.26 -3.66 0.38
C SER A 242 -8.27 -2.16 0.18
N LYS A 243 -7.69 -1.64 -0.92
CA LYS A 243 -7.39 -0.22 -1.09
C LYS A 243 -8.39 0.47 -2.00
N VAL A 244 -8.22 0.38 -3.30
CA VAL A 244 -9.07 1.06 -4.29
C VAL A 244 -10.52 0.57 -4.27
N TYR A 245 -10.71 -0.71 -3.96
CA TYR A 245 -12.05 -1.30 -3.96
C TYR A 245 -12.81 -1.12 -2.62
N GLY A 246 -12.14 -0.68 -1.55
CA GLY A 246 -12.76 -0.45 -0.24
C GLY A 246 -13.32 -1.70 0.43
N LEU A 247 -12.65 -2.84 0.28
CA LEU A 247 -13.08 -4.13 0.82
C LEU A 247 -11.96 -4.83 1.64
N PRO A 248 -11.29 -4.11 2.57
CA PRO A 248 -10.17 -4.66 3.33
C PRO A 248 -10.56 -5.88 4.19
N GLY A 249 -11.79 -5.91 4.69
CA GLY A 249 -12.31 -6.99 5.54
C GLY A 249 -12.45 -8.34 4.83
N LEU A 250 -12.50 -8.38 3.49
CA LEU A 250 -12.55 -9.63 2.74
C LEU A 250 -11.22 -10.39 2.74
N ARG A 251 -10.10 -9.71 3.04
CA ARG A 251 -8.77 -10.32 2.97
C ARG A 251 -8.51 -11.03 1.64
N VAL A 252 -8.84 -10.40 0.51
CA VAL A 252 -8.57 -10.92 -0.84
C VAL A 252 -7.50 -10.08 -1.52
N GLY A 253 -6.43 -10.76 -1.92
CA GLY A 253 -5.39 -10.26 -2.80
C GLY A 253 -5.07 -11.29 -3.88
N TRP A 254 -4.15 -10.98 -4.75
CA TRP A 254 -3.69 -11.91 -5.77
C TRP A 254 -2.30 -11.57 -6.28
N VAL A 255 -1.66 -12.58 -6.87
CA VAL A 255 -0.49 -12.42 -7.74
C VAL A 255 -0.93 -12.78 -9.16
N ALA A 256 -0.56 -11.96 -10.13
CA ALA A 256 -0.69 -12.26 -11.53
C ALA A 256 0.68 -12.23 -12.22
N GLY A 257 0.97 -13.24 -13.05
CA GLY A 257 2.28 -13.41 -13.69
C GLY A 257 2.34 -14.69 -14.54
N SER A 258 3.55 -15.16 -14.87
CA SER A 258 3.70 -16.37 -15.68
C SER A 258 3.14 -17.62 -14.96
N GLU A 259 2.57 -18.57 -15.70
CA GLU A 259 2.03 -19.80 -15.13
C GLU A 259 3.07 -20.57 -14.31
N LYS A 260 4.33 -20.60 -14.78
CA LYS A 260 5.44 -21.22 -14.06
C LYS A 260 5.66 -20.60 -12.68
N LEU A 261 5.61 -19.27 -12.59
CA LEU A 261 5.71 -18.56 -11.31
C LEU A 261 4.48 -18.88 -10.45
N ILE A 262 3.29 -18.76 -10.98
CA ILE A 262 2.04 -19.03 -10.25
C ILE A 262 2.03 -20.45 -9.68
N SER A 263 2.44 -21.47 -10.44
CA SER A 263 2.55 -22.83 -9.94
C SER A 263 3.52 -22.96 -8.75
N ARG A 264 4.64 -22.25 -8.81
CA ARG A 264 5.62 -22.20 -7.72
C ARG A 264 5.07 -21.49 -6.47
N LEU A 265 4.42 -20.34 -6.63
CA LEU A 265 3.83 -19.60 -5.53
C LEU A 265 2.68 -20.38 -4.89
N TRP A 266 1.92 -21.10 -5.69
CA TRP A 266 0.86 -21.98 -5.20
C TRP A 266 1.41 -23.07 -4.26
N SER A 267 2.53 -23.71 -4.62
CA SER A 267 3.19 -24.67 -3.74
C SER A 267 3.72 -24.04 -2.44
N LEU A 268 4.14 -22.76 -2.48
CA LEU A 268 4.51 -22.03 -1.28
C LEU A 268 3.30 -21.65 -0.41
N LYS A 269 2.14 -21.41 -1.04
CA LYS A 269 0.90 -21.07 -0.34
C LYS A 269 0.41 -22.20 0.57
N ASP A 270 0.78 -23.45 0.29
CA ASP A 270 0.48 -24.61 1.16
C ASP A 270 1.10 -24.45 2.56
N TYR A 271 2.17 -23.66 2.71
CA TYR A 271 2.82 -23.36 3.99
C TYR A 271 2.29 -22.10 4.67
N THR A 272 1.32 -21.38 4.09
CA THR A 272 0.70 -20.20 4.66
C THR A 272 -0.78 -20.44 4.94
N THR A 273 -1.65 -20.04 4.04
CA THR A 273 -3.12 -20.03 4.25
C THR A 273 -3.85 -21.15 3.53
N ILE A 274 -3.17 -21.94 2.69
CA ILE A 274 -3.70 -23.05 1.89
C ILE A 274 -4.73 -22.55 0.86
N ALA A 275 -5.85 -22.01 1.30
CA ALA A 275 -6.95 -21.53 0.47
C ALA A 275 -7.45 -20.17 0.94
N PRO A 276 -8.00 -19.31 0.05
CA PRO A 276 -8.76 -18.13 0.46
C PRO A 276 -10.07 -18.58 1.15
N SER A 277 -10.64 -17.68 1.97
CA SER A 277 -11.97 -17.86 2.52
C SER A 277 -13.00 -18.02 1.40
N ILE A 278 -13.84 -19.05 1.48
CA ILE A 278 -14.85 -19.32 0.45
C ILE A 278 -15.91 -18.22 0.37
N LEU A 279 -16.25 -17.57 1.51
CA LEU A 279 -17.15 -16.42 1.54
C LEU A 279 -16.50 -15.22 0.83
N SER A 280 -15.23 -14.96 1.12
CA SER A 280 -14.48 -13.86 0.50
C SER A 280 -14.29 -14.08 -1.00
N ASP A 281 -14.00 -15.31 -1.42
CA ASP A 281 -13.89 -15.68 -2.84
C ASP A 281 -15.22 -15.46 -3.58
N HIS A 282 -16.35 -15.89 -2.99
CA HIS A 282 -17.69 -15.69 -3.55
C HIS A 282 -17.99 -14.20 -3.72
N ILE A 283 -17.84 -13.40 -2.65
CA ILE A 283 -18.08 -11.95 -2.69
C ILE A 283 -17.14 -11.27 -3.70
N ALA A 284 -15.85 -11.56 -3.65
CA ALA A 284 -14.86 -11.00 -4.57
C ALA A 284 -15.20 -11.28 -6.04
N SER A 285 -15.70 -12.48 -6.34
CA SER A 285 -16.09 -12.84 -7.71
C SER A 285 -17.24 -12.03 -8.26
N VAL A 286 -18.14 -11.51 -7.39
CA VAL A 286 -19.20 -10.57 -7.76
C VAL A 286 -18.66 -9.15 -7.87
N MET A 287 -17.87 -8.73 -6.88
CA MET A 287 -17.30 -7.36 -6.86
C MET A 287 -16.34 -7.08 -8.03
N LEU A 288 -15.66 -8.10 -8.54
CA LEU A 288 -14.75 -7.98 -9.68
C LEU A 288 -15.43 -8.23 -11.05
N GLU A 289 -16.75 -8.17 -11.15
CA GLU A 289 -17.43 -8.00 -12.42
C GLU A 289 -17.05 -6.65 -13.06
N ARG A 290 -16.92 -6.63 -14.38
CA ARG A 290 -16.36 -5.49 -15.13
C ARG A 290 -17.00 -4.15 -14.74
N ASP A 291 -18.32 -4.10 -14.67
CA ASP A 291 -19.04 -2.87 -14.33
C ASP A 291 -18.85 -2.47 -12.86
N ASN A 292 -18.76 -3.45 -11.98
CA ASN A 292 -18.49 -3.22 -10.57
C ASN A 292 -17.07 -2.68 -10.32
N VAL A 293 -16.07 -3.21 -11.02
CA VAL A 293 -14.69 -2.68 -10.99
C VAL A 293 -14.68 -1.19 -11.32
N LYS A 294 -15.35 -0.79 -12.39
CA LYS A 294 -15.46 0.62 -12.79
C LYS A 294 -16.15 1.45 -11.71
N ARG A 295 -17.31 1.01 -11.22
CA ARG A 295 -18.08 1.72 -10.18
C ARG A 295 -17.30 1.87 -8.87
N LEU A 296 -16.59 0.83 -8.44
CA LEU A 296 -15.78 0.86 -7.20
C LEU A 296 -14.59 1.81 -7.33
N ARG A 297 -13.91 1.81 -8.48
CA ARG A 297 -12.80 2.74 -8.76
C ARG A 297 -13.29 4.20 -8.79
N GLU A 298 -14.44 4.47 -9.44
CA GLU A 298 -15.02 5.83 -9.47
C GLU A 298 -15.50 6.28 -8.08
N ARG A 299 -16.09 5.36 -7.28
CA ARG A 299 -16.42 5.65 -5.88
C ARG A 299 -15.17 6.07 -5.09
N ALA A 300 -14.07 5.34 -5.23
CA ALA A 300 -12.82 5.66 -4.55
C ALA A 300 -12.29 7.05 -4.95
N LYS A 301 -12.24 7.33 -6.25
CA LYS A 301 -11.80 8.64 -6.77
C LYS A 301 -12.70 9.79 -6.30
N SER A 302 -14.01 9.58 -6.26
CA SER A 302 -14.98 10.59 -5.79
C SER A 302 -14.75 10.93 -4.31
N ILE A 303 -14.53 9.93 -3.46
CA ILE A 303 -14.22 10.16 -2.04
C ILE A 303 -12.93 10.96 -1.90
N VAL A 304 -11.87 10.55 -2.60
CA VAL A 304 -10.55 11.21 -2.50
C VAL A 304 -10.60 12.64 -3.03
N ARG A 305 -11.25 12.88 -4.18
CA ARG A 305 -11.41 14.24 -4.72
C ARG A 305 -12.16 15.16 -3.77
N GLY A 306 -13.28 14.71 -3.21
CA GLY A 306 -14.03 15.49 -2.22
C GLY A 306 -13.22 15.80 -0.96
N ASN A 307 -12.36 14.88 -0.54
CA ASN A 307 -11.49 15.09 0.62
C ASN A 307 -10.29 15.98 0.30
N LEU A 308 -9.79 15.97 -0.94
CA LEU A 308 -8.76 16.92 -1.39
C LEU A 308 -9.29 18.36 -1.40
N GLU A 309 -10.53 18.61 -1.83
CA GLU A 309 -11.16 19.94 -1.76
C GLU A 309 -11.28 20.43 -0.30
N ILE A 310 -11.60 19.53 0.63
CA ILE A 310 -11.63 19.84 2.07
C ILE A 310 -10.23 20.16 2.60
N LEU A 311 -9.22 19.37 2.16
CA LEU A 311 -7.83 19.58 2.55
C LEU A 311 -7.29 20.93 2.02
N GLU A 312 -7.59 21.29 0.77
CA GLU A 312 -7.19 22.59 0.18
C GLU A 312 -7.70 23.78 1.01
N GLY A 313 -8.97 23.70 1.44
CA GLY A 313 -9.55 24.72 2.32
C GLY A 313 -8.82 24.82 3.65
N ALA A 314 -8.63 23.71 4.34
CA ALA A 314 -7.94 23.68 5.64
C ALA A 314 -6.45 24.06 5.52
N TYR A 315 -5.77 23.66 4.46
CA TYR A 315 -4.37 24.00 4.21
C TYR A 315 -4.17 25.51 4.03
N SER A 316 -5.09 26.18 3.34
CA SER A 316 -5.05 27.64 3.18
C SER A 316 -5.16 28.40 4.51
N GLU A 317 -5.81 27.82 5.52
CA GLU A 317 -5.99 28.37 6.85
C GLU A 317 -4.86 28.00 7.82
N ALA A 318 -4.23 26.82 7.62
CA ALA A 318 -3.23 26.25 8.53
C ALA A 318 -1.86 26.96 8.48
N GLY A 319 -1.61 27.82 7.49
CA GLY A 319 -0.36 28.56 7.36
C GLY A 319 0.87 27.67 7.19
N ASP A 320 1.85 27.84 8.08
CA ASP A 320 3.13 27.11 8.10
C ASP A 320 3.13 25.86 9.02
N LEU A 321 1.95 25.38 9.43
CA LEU A 321 1.83 24.27 10.36
C LEU A 321 2.33 22.96 9.74
N PHE A 322 1.99 22.71 8.48
CA PHE A 322 2.48 21.58 7.67
C PHE A 322 2.44 21.95 6.18
N GLU A 323 3.27 21.24 5.40
CA GLU A 323 3.28 21.35 3.94
C GLU A 323 2.69 20.08 3.33
N VAL A 324 1.81 20.22 2.32
CA VAL A 324 1.16 19.09 1.67
C VAL A 324 1.96 18.64 0.45
N VAL A 325 2.34 17.35 0.42
CA VAL A 325 2.72 16.68 -0.81
C VAL A 325 1.43 16.16 -1.46
N TRP A 326 0.97 16.85 -2.50
CA TRP A 326 -0.29 16.57 -3.17
C TRP A 326 -0.24 15.24 -3.91
N PRO A 327 -1.11 14.28 -3.58
CA PRO A 327 -1.08 12.98 -4.23
C PRO A 327 -1.69 13.04 -5.64
N SER A 328 -1.12 12.29 -6.56
CA SER A 328 -1.69 12.03 -7.88
C SER A 328 -2.50 10.73 -7.91
N ALA A 329 -2.36 9.87 -6.89
CA ALA A 329 -3.07 8.60 -6.73
C ALA A 329 -3.12 8.17 -5.25
N GLY A 330 -3.90 7.13 -4.97
CA GLY A 330 -4.08 6.61 -3.60
C GLY A 330 -5.15 7.35 -2.81
N ALA A 331 -5.27 7.01 -1.54
CA ALA A 331 -6.23 7.62 -0.61
C ALA A 331 -5.51 8.18 0.63
N TYR A 332 -4.41 8.88 0.43
CA TYR A 332 -3.55 9.48 1.46
C TYR A 332 -2.70 10.60 0.86
N PHE A 333 -2.12 11.43 1.74
CA PHE A 333 -1.10 12.42 1.38
C PHE A 333 0.02 12.40 2.42
N LEU A 334 1.18 12.95 2.06
CA LEU A 334 2.24 13.25 3.00
C LEU A 334 2.11 14.70 3.48
N ALA A 335 2.12 14.88 4.79
CA ALA A 335 2.27 16.18 5.43
C ALA A 335 3.71 16.31 5.91
N ARG A 336 4.49 17.22 5.31
CA ARG A 336 5.79 17.61 5.84
C ARG A 336 5.60 18.51 7.06
N ILE A 337 6.32 18.24 8.13
CA ILE A 337 6.29 19.04 9.35
C ILE A 337 7.54 19.91 9.38
N PRO A 338 7.46 21.21 9.01
CA PRO A 338 8.66 22.04 8.83
C PRO A 338 9.36 22.43 10.14
N TRP A 339 8.71 22.24 11.27
CA TRP A 339 9.21 22.64 12.59
C TRP A 339 9.72 21.46 13.44
N SER A 340 9.68 20.21 12.92
CA SER A 340 10.24 19.02 13.60
C SER A 340 10.55 17.91 12.62
N ASP A 341 11.69 17.24 12.82
CA ASP A 341 12.05 16.01 12.12
C ASP A 341 11.61 14.73 12.90
N ASP A 342 11.24 14.83 14.19
CA ASP A 342 10.73 13.71 15.00
C ASP A 342 9.21 13.60 14.85
N THR A 343 8.77 13.09 13.70
CA THR A 343 7.35 12.88 13.42
C THR A 343 6.77 11.66 14.11
N LEU A 344 7.61 10.76 14.59
CA LEU A 344 7.18 9.66 15.46
C LEU A 344 6.67 10.17 16.82
N MET A 345 7.38 11.15 17.40
CA MET A 345 6.94 11.81 18.64
C MET A 345 5.63 12.56 18.41
N ILE A 346 5.54 13.33 17.32
CA ILE A 346 4.32 14.08 16.97
C ILE A 346 3.13 13.12 16.80
N ALA A 347 3.30 12.01 16.07
CA ALA A 347 2.24 11.01 15.89
C ALA A 347 1.82 10.37 17.21
N HIS A 348 2.77 10.13 18.12
CA HIS A 348 2.50 9.62 19.47
C HIS A 348 1.69 10.61 20.32
N GLU A 349 2.06 11.89 20.32
CA GLU A 349 1.34 12.94 21.05
C GLU A 349 -0.05 13.20 20.47
N LEU A 350 -0.19 13.21 19.12
CA LEU A 350 -1.50 13.29 18.44
C LEU A 350 -2.42 12.16 18.91
N PHE A 351 -1.92 10.94 18.96
CA PHE A 351 -2.70 9.81 19.44
C PHE A 351 -3.04 9.94 20.92
N ARG A 352 -2.06 10.22 21.77
CA ARG A 352 -2.21 10.24 23.22
C ARG A 352 -3.14 11.34 23.72
N GLU A 353 -2.99 12.57 23.21
CA GLU A 353 -3.72 13.73 23.73
C GLU A 353 -4.99 14.01 22.92
N TYR A 354 -4.94 13.85 21.61
CA TYR A 354 -6.05 14.19 20.72
C TYR A 354 -6.81 12.97 20.21
N GLY A 355 -6.29 11.77 20.41
CA GLY A 355 -6.89 10.51 19.93
C GLY A 355 -6.82 10.36 18.40
N VAL A 356 -5.93 11.10 17.75
CA VAL A 356 -5.75 11.09 16.30
C VAL A 356 -4.64 10.13 15.93
N LEU A 357 -4.94 9.12 15.14
CA LEU A 357 -3.95 8.19 14.61
C LEU A 357 -3.58 8.57 13.17
N VAL A 358 -2.32 8.92 12.96
CA VAL A 358 -1.64 9.09 11.67
C VAL A 358 -0.41 8.19 11.63
N ASN A 359 0.23 8.06 10.47
CA ASN A 359 1.45 7.24 10.37
C ASN A 359 2.70 8.13 10.33
N PRO A 360 3.67 7.90 11.22
CA PRO A 360 4.92 8.65 11.21
C PRO A 360 5.80 8.26 10.02
N GLY A 361 6.51 9.24 9.48
CA GLY A 361 7.39 9.07 8.34
C GLY A 361 8.56 8.13 8.61
N GLU A 362 8.98 7.99 9.85
CA GLU A 362 10.02 7.04 10.28
C GLU A 362 9.70 5.59 9.91
N CYS A 363 8.40 5.22 9.89
CA CYS A 363 7.98 3.89 9.44
C CYS A 363 8.12 3.67 7.93
N PHE A 364 8.45 4.72 7.18
CA PHE A 364 8.76 4.71 5.74
C PHE A 364 10.20 5.16 5.44
N GLU A 365 11.03 5.34 6.47
CA GLU A 365 12.39 5.89 6.39
C GLU A 365 12.46 7.34 5.84
N ILE A 366 11.42 8.13 6.07
CA ILE A 366 11.32 9.55 5.71
C ILE A 366 10.90 10.40 6.92
N PRO A 367 11.78 10.58 7.95
CA PRO A 367 11.47 11.43 9.08
C PRO A 367 11.09 12.85 8.63
N GLY A 368 10.36 13.58 9.46
CA GLY A 368 9.85 14.91 9.11
C GLY A 368 8.52 14.90 8.33
N TYR A 369 7.96 13.72 8.04
CA TYR A 369 6.68 13.57 7.36
C TYR A 369 5.67 12.76 8.19
N LEU A 370 4.39 13.07 8.01
CA LEU A 370 3.27 12.23 8.45
C LEU A 370 2.49 11.76 7.22
N ARG A 371 2.14 10.47 7.14
CA ARG A 371 1.17 10.00 6.15
C ARG A 371 -0.23 10.09 6.75
N VAL A 372 -1.11 10.83 6.08
CA VAL A 372 -2.49 11.10 6.49
C VAL A 372 -3.46 10.53 5.47
N GLY A 373 -4.46 9.77 5.93
CA GLY A 373 -5.47 9.13 5.08
C GLY A 373 -6.51 10.12 4.54
N LEU A 374 -6.88 9.93 3.28
CA LEU A 374 -7.92 10.66 2.54
C LEU A 374 -9.15 9.79 2.25
N GLY A 375 -9.23 8.59 2.82
CA GLY A 375 -10.24 7.60 2.44
C GLY A 375 -11.55 7.66 3.21
N GLN A 376 -11.68 8.46 4.27
CA GLN A 376 -12.92 8.59 5.05
C GLN A 376 -14.05 9.21 4.21
N GLN A 377 -15.30 9.03 4.65
CA GLN A 377 -16.41 9.79 4.09
C GLN A 377 -16.18 11.29 4.27
N PRO A 378 -16.51 12.17 3.30
CA PRO A 378 -16.15 13.59 3.34
C PRO A 378 -16.63 14.35 4.57
N THR A 379 -17.80 14.03 5.08
CA THR A 379 -18.32 14.63 6.32
C THR A 379 -17.47 14.28 7.54
N GLN A 380 -17.08 13.02 7.66
CA GLN A 380 -16.20 12.54 8.73
C GLN A 380 -14.79 13.10 8.56
N PHE A 381 -14.26 13.12 7.33
CA PHE A 381 -12.91 13.61 7.05
C PHE A 381 -12.72 15.07 7.47
N ARG A 382 -13.72 15.93 7.25
CA ARG A 382 -13.69 17.34 7.66
C ARG A 382 -13.46 17.50 9.16
N ASP A 383 -14.17 16.75 9.98
CA ASP A 383 -14.04 16.80 11.44
C ASP A 383 -12.73 16.17 11.91
N SER A 384 -12.31 15.09 11.27
CA SER A 384 -11.04 14.42 11.52
C SER A 384 -9.84 15.35 11.21
N LEU A 385 -9.89 16.04 10.06
CA LEU A 385 -8.84 16.97 9.65
C LEU A 385 -8.74 18.18 10.61
N ARG A 386 -9.89 18.72 11.04
CA ARG A 386 -9.92 19.80 12.04
C ARG A 386 -9.27 19.36 13.35
N THR A 387 -9.54 18.13 13.81
CA THR A 387 -8.94 17.60 15.03
C THR A 387 -7.42 17.39 14.86
N LEU A 388 -6.97 16.96 13.69
CA LEU A 388 -5.54 16.86 13.36
C LEU A 388 -4.86 18.23 13.40
N VAL A 389 -5.42 19.26 12.75
CA VAL A 389 -4.87 20.62 12.71
C VAL A 389 -4.76 21.18 14.13
N ASN A 390 -5.83 21.15 14.91
CA ASN A 390 -5.81 21.60 16.31
C ASN A 390 -4.76 20.84 17.16
N GLY A 391 -4.59 19.54 16.89
CA GLY A 391 -3.59 18.72 17.57
C GLY A 391 -2.16 19.15 17.23
N LEU A 392 -1.88 19.40 15.96
CA LEU A 392 -0.56 19.87 15.50
C LEU A 392 -0.24 21.28 16.07
N GLU A 393 -1.22 22.20 16.08
CA GLU A 393 -1.07 23.52 16.71
C GLU A 393 -0.70 23.41 18.20
N GLY A 394 -1.47 22.63 18.97
CA GLY A 394 -1.23 22.46 20.39
C GLY A 394 0.09 21.78 20.72
N ILE A 395 0.59 20.86 19.86
CA ILE A 395 1.91 20.24 20.04
C ILE A 395 3.00 21.28 19.71
N ARG A 396 2.90 22.02 18.61
CA ARG A 396 3.86 23.04 18.22
C ARG A 396 4.03 24.13 19.28
N GLU A 397 2.92 24.59 19.88
CA GLU A 397 2.96 25.56 20.99
C GLU A 397 3.76 25.06 22.19
N LYS A 398 3.66 23.77 22.51
CA LYS A 398 4.40 23.14 23.61
C LYS A 398 5.89 22.97 23.32
N THR A 399 6.27 22.83 22.06
CA THR A 399 7.68 22.62 21.64
C THR A 399 8.43 23.92 21.38
N SER A 400 7.72 25.06 21.33
CA SER A 400 8.29 26.38 21.05
C SER A 400 8.87 27.10 22.29
N TRP A 401 9.09 26.40 23.42
CA TRP A 401 9.60 26.98 24.68
C TRP A 401 11.04 26.56 24.97
#